data_53425c7398d1ace325f7b7a321a7f34a
#
_entry.id   53425c7398d1ace325f7b7a321a7f34a
#
_cell.length_a   1.000
_cell.length_b   1.000
_cell.length_c   1.000
_cell.angle_alpha   90.00
_cell.angle_beta   90.00
_cell.angle_gamma   90.00
#
_symmetry.space_group_name_H-M   'P 1'
#
loop_
_entity.id
_entity.type
_entity.pdbx_description
1 polymer ?
#
loop_
_entity_poly.entity_id
_entity_poly.type
_entity_poly.pdbx_seq_one_letter_code
_entity_poly.pdbx_strand_id
1 'polypeptide(L)'
;TESMMDDSAVKTLFLPFDTGEVETGSDASRWLFLNASLPPADAPLSQAQIYAVQGFRPEFLRLHRAGFRVTPEVTGDSFDGGLILVSRHRSETRALLNQALGRIKPGGLIIVAGTKNDGIASVAKEVGVQFEVLGSLSKHHAKAVWFENNRASRFAEDNPDLVEGRYETAPGMFSSGHVDPGSAFLIESLPRDLKGHIADFCAGWGYLSVEIAALCPAVKSIDLFEAEFASLEAAKQ
;
A
#
# COMPACT_ATOMS: atom_id res chain seq x y z
N THR A 1 -15.47 -10.50 -3.57
CA THR A 1 -14.62 -11.58 -2.98
C THR A 1 -13.45 -10.89 -2.35
N GLU A 2 -13.50 -10.76 -1.01
CA GLU A 2 -12.41 -10.22 -0.20
C GLU A 2 -11.11 -10.92 -0.60
N SER A 3 -10.17 -10.16 -1.12
CA SER A 3 -8.78 -10.57 -1.17
C SER A 3 -8.26 -10.44 0.27
N MET A 4 -8.52 -11.46 1.10
CA MET A 4 -7.67 -11.65 2.28
C MET A 4 -6.24 -11.68 1.75
N MET A 5 -5.39 -10.75 2.20
CA MET A 5 -3.97 -10.85 1.94
C MET A 5 -3.54 -12.25 2.36
N ASP A 6 -2.86 -12.93 1.44
CA ASP A 6 -2.48 -14.34 1.66
C ASP A 6 -1.56 -14.39 2.88
N ASP A 7 -2.01 -15.03 3.95
CA ASP A 7 -1.24 -15.27 5.18
C ASP A 7 0.17 -15.82 4.90
N SER A 8 0.36 -16.42 3.74
CA SER A 8 1.64 -16.95 3.26
C SER A 8 2.72 -15.89 3.13
N ALA A 9 2.38 -14.73 2.54
CA ALA A 9 3.33 -13.62 2.37
C ALA A 9 3.74 -13.04 3.72
N VAL A 10 2.76 -12.82 4.62
CA VAL A 10 3.02 -12.29 5.96
C VAL A 10 3.90 -13.25 6.76
N LYS A 11 3.57 -14.54 6.80
CA LYS A 11 4.40 -15.55 7.49
C LYS A 11 5.82 -15.59 6.95
N THR A 12 5.97 -15.50 5.63
CA THR A 12 7.29 -15.52 4.99
C THR A 12 8.08 -14.24 5.26
N LEU A 13 7.40 -13.09 5.42
CA LEU A 13 8.02 -11.81 5.76
C LEU A 13 8.73 -11.85 7.13
N PHE A 14 8.16 -12.55 8.12
CA PHE A 14 8.74 -12.66 9.46
C PHE A 14 9.75 -13.82 9.59
N LEU A 15 9.78 -14.75 8.65
CA LEU A 15 10.61 -15.93 8.70
C LEU A 15 12.13 -15.66 8.85
N PRO A 16 12.74 -14.60 8.25
CA PRO A 16 14.16 -14.29 8.46
C PRO A 16 14.54 -14.06 9.93
N PHE A 17 13.62 -13.57 10.75
CA PHE A 17 13.84 -13.43 12.20
C PHE A 17 13.79 -14.79 12.89
N ASP A 18 12.83 -15.65 12.54
CA ASP A 18 12.68 -16.98 13.14
C ASP A 18 13.88 -17.89 12.84
N THR A 19 14.49 -17.73 11.67
CA THR A 19 15.68 -18.50 11.26
C THR A 19 16.99 -17.90 11.77
N GLY A 20 16.95 -16.72 12.39
CA GLY A 20 18.14 -16.03 12.89
C GLY A 20 18.97 -15.35 11.79
N GLU A 21 18.45 -15.25 10.57
CA GLU A 21 19.11 -14.53 9.45
C GLU A 21 19.05 -13.01 9.66
N VAL A 22 18.03 -12.52 10.36
CA VAL A 22 17.85 -11.12 10.71
C VAL A 22 17.57 -10.99 12.19
N GLU A 23 18.26 -10.07 12.86
CA GLU A 23 18.03 -9.76 14.27
C GLU A 23 16.86 -8.78 14.43
N THR A 24 16.05 -8.98 15.47
CA THR A 24 14.93 -8.07 15.82
C THR A 24 15.42 -6.73 16.39
N GLY A 25 16.69 -6.66 16.79
CA GLY A 25 17.25 -5.54 17.54
C GLY A 25 16.83 -5.57 19.01
N SER A 26 16.92 -4.42 19.67
CA SER A 26 16.47 -4.26 21.05
C SER A 26 14.95 -4.02 21.13
N ASP A 27 14.38 -4.09 22.33
CA ASP A 27 12.95 -3.78 22.55
C ASP A 27 12.58 -2.34 22.14
N ALA A 28 13.56 -1.45 22.06
CA ALA A 28 13.39 -0.08 21.61
C ALA A 28 13.49 0.08 20.08
N SER A 29 13.87 -0.98 19.35
CA SER A 29 13.98 -0.93 17.90
C SER A 29 12.62 -0.71 17.25
N ARG A 30 12.60 0.13 16.20
CA ARG A 30 11.37 0.57 15.51
C ARG A 30 11.36 0.03 14.10
N TRP A 31 10.38 -0.79 13.79
CA TRP A 31 10.19 -1.41 12.47
C TRP A 31 8.99 -0.80 11.76
N LEU A 32 9.24 -0.18 10.62
CA LEU A 32 8.21 0.36 9.74
C LEU A 32 7.61 -0.78 8.92
N PHE A 33 6.31 -1.04 9.04
CA PHE A 33 5.64 -2.09 8.28
C PHE A 33 4.67 -1.49 7.26
N LEU A 34 5.08 -1.44 5.99
CA LEU A 34 4.32 -0.88 4.88
C LEU A 34 3.43 -1.92 4.22
N ASN A 35 2.26 -1.49 3.78
CA ASN A 35 1.18 -2.35 3.27
C ASN A 35 0.89 -3.48 4.27
N ALA A 36 0.84 -3.10 5.55
CA ALA A 36 0.83 -4.03 6.67
C ALA A 36 -0.43 -4.90 6.70
N SER A 37 -0.25 -6.15 7.04
CA SER A 37 -1.33 -7.08 7.42
C SER A 37 -1.01 -7.69 8.78
N LEU A 38 -1.98 -8.38 9.37
CA LEU A 38 -1.85 -8.90 10.73
C LEU A 38 -0.66 -9.88 10.84
N PRO A 39 0.36 -9.56 11.66
CA PRO A 39 1.49 -10.46 11.89
C PRO A 39 1.04 -11.80 12.48
N PRO A 40 1.82 -12.88 12.29
CA PRO A 40 1.61 -14.14 13.01
C PRO A 40 1.57 -13.92 14.52
N ALA A 41 0.78 -14.73 15.23
CA ALA A 41 0.64 -14.60 16.69
C ALA A 41 1.97 -14.83 17.46
N ASP A 42 2.86 -15.58 16.86
CA ASP A 42 4.22 -15.92 17.34
C ASP A 42 5.31 -15.08 16.67
N ALA A 43 4.94 -13.96 16.03
CA ALA A 43 5.92 -13.08 15.37
C ALA A 43 7.01 -12.62 16.34
N PRO A 44 8.29 -12.65 15.93
CA PRO A 44 9.42 -12.32 16.81
C PRO A 44 9.48 -10.85 17.22
N LEU A 45 8.87 -9.96 16.44
CA LEU A 45 8.75 -8.54 16.78
C LEU A 45 7.51 -8.30 17.64
N SER A 46 7.67 -7.58 18.73
CA SER A 46 6.55 -7.17 19.59
C SER A 46 5.68 -6.11 18.91
N GLN A 47 4.45 -5.99 19.34
CA GLN A 47 3.55 -4.92 18.84
C GLN A 47 4.12 -3.52 19.07
N ALA A 48 4.89 -3.31 20.14
CA ALA A 48 5.51 -2.03 20.45
C ALA A 48 6.60 -1.64 19.45
N GLN A 49 7.25 -2.62 18.84
CA GLN A 49 8.30 -2.40 17.83
C GLN A 49 7.72 -2.13 16.43
N ILE A 50 6.50 -2.58 16.14
CA ILE A 50 5.89 -2.49 14.81
C ILE A 50 5.11 -1.18 14.65
N TYR A 51 5.47 -0.41 13.64
CA TYR A 51 4.76 0.79 13.17
C TYR A 51 4.09 0.45 11.85
N ALA A 52 2.85 -0.02 11.92
CA ALA A 52 2.10 -0.48 10.78
C ALA A 52 1.52 0.69 9.97
N VAL A 53 1.61 0.59 8.65
CA VAL A 53 0.99 1.52 7.70
C VAL A 53 0.07 0.73 6.78
N GLN A 54 -1.21 1.12 6.78
CA GLN A 54 -2.22 0.44 5.98
C GLN A 54 -3.34 1.40 5.58
N GLY A 55 -3.43 1.70 4.28
CA GLY A 55 -4.44 2.60 3.68
C GLY A 55 -5.80 1.94 3.50
N PHE A 56 -5.84 0.62 3.27
CA PHE A 56 -7.09 -0.10 3.06
C PHE A 56 -7.85 -0.31 4.38
N ARG A 57 -9.00 0.32 4.52
CA ARG A 57 -9.77 0.41 5.76
C ARG A 57 -10.06 -0.93 6.46
N PRO A 58 -10.43 -2.02 5.76
CA PRO A 58 -10.66 -3.31 6.41
C PRO A 58 -9.43 -3.87 7.11
N GLU A 59 -8.25 -3.86 6.47
CA GLU A 59 -6.99 -4.32 7.05
C GLU A 59 -6.51 -3.38 8.17
N PHE A 60 -6.65 -2.07 7.98
CA PHE A 60 -6.41 -1.08 9.03
C PHE A 60 -7.20 -1.43 10.30
N LEU A 61 -8.50 -1.70 10.18
CA LEU A 61 -9.33 -2.04 11.31
C LEU A 61 -8.96 -3.38 11.95
N ARG A 62 -8.49 -4.35 11.18
CA ARG A 62 -7.97 -5.64 11.73
C ARG A 62 -6.74 -5.41 12.60
N LEU A 63 -5.76 -4.66 12.12
CA LEU A 63 -4.55 -4.29 12.85
C LEU A 63 -4.88 -3.47 14.10
N HIS A 64 -5.74 -2.47 13.98
CA HIS A 64 -6.15 -1.62 15.09
C HIS A 64 -6.86 -2.43 16.21
N ARG A 65 -7.80 -3.31 15.84
CA ARG A 65 -8.50 -4.19 16.80
C ARG A 65 -7.57 -5.21 17.48
N ALA A 66 -6.52 -5.60 16.79
CA ALA A 66 -5.48 -6.47 17.35
C ALA A 66 -4.48 -5.73 18.26
N GLY A 67 -4.62 -4.40 18.42
CA GLY A 67 -3.80 -3.58 19.31
C GLY A 67 -2.52 -3.02 18.68
N PHE A 68 -2.33 -3.14 17.37
CA PHE A 68 -1.18 -2.56 16.68
C PHE A 68 -1.33 -1.04 16.55
N ARG A 69 -0.21 -0.33 16.64
CA ARG A 69 -0.10 1.06 16.19
C ARG A 69 -0.18 1.06 14.66
N VAL A 70 -1.27 1.56 14.12
CA VAL A 70 -1.49 1.61 12.67
C VAL A 70 -1.94 3.00 12.25
N THR A 71 -1.39 3.48 11.14
CA THR A 71 -1.75 4.74 10.49
C THR A 71 -2.02 4.51 9.01
N PRO A 72 -2.88 5.31 8.36
CA PRO A 72 -3.13 5.14 6.94
C PRO A 72 -1.94 5.58 6.07
N GLU A 73 -1.10 6.46 6.58
CA GLU A 73 0.12 6.96 5.94
C GLU A 73 1.31 6.87 6.89
N VAL A 74 2.52 6.93 6.34
CA VAL A 74 3.74 6.92 7.16
C VAL A 74 3.85 8.18 8.00
N THR A 75 3.96 7.99 9.30
CA THR A 75 4.27 9.05 10.26
C THR A 75 5.62 8.81 10.91
N GLY A 76 6.43 9.86 11.00
CA GLY A 76 7.78 9.78 11.56
C GLY A 76 8.85 9.31 10.57
N ASP A 77 10.06 9.18 11.07
CA ASP A 77 11.25 8.79 10.33
C ASP A 77 12.25 8.04 11.22
N SER A 78 13.43 7.78 10.68
CA SER A 78 14.56 7.19 11.43
C SER A 78 14.21 5.83 12.05
N PHE A 79 13.44 5.00 11.30
CA PHE A 79 13.18 3.63 11.70
C PHE A 79 14.44 2.77 11.60
N ASP A 80 14.55 1.76 12.46
CA ASP A 80 15.72 0.87 12.51
C ASP A 80 15.67 -0.19 11.41
N GLY A 81 14.48 -0.60 11.00
CA GLY A 81 14.26 -1.52 9.90
C GLY A 81 12.88 -1.36 9.25
N GLY A 82 12.67 -2.08 8.16
CA GLY A 82 11.43 -2.05 7.39
C GLY A 82 10.94 -3.41 6.95
N LEU A 83 9.64 -3.56 6.95
CA LEU A 83 8.89 -4.71 6.47
C LEU A 83 7.95 -4.23 5.37
N ILE A 84 7.92 -4.91 4.24
CA ILE A 84 7.08 -4.53 3.09
C ILE A 84 6.38 -5.77 2.56
N LEU A 85 5.06 -5.74 2.49
CA LEU A 85 4.31 -6.68 1.67
C LEU A 85 4.11 -6.07 0.28
N VAL A 86 4.51 -6.81 -0.76
CA VAL A 86 4.33 -6.34 -2.13
C VAL A 86 2.86 -6.25 -2.50
N SER A 87 2.52 -5.24 -3.28
CA SER A 87 1.22 -5.10 -3.92
C SER A 87 1.22 -5.82 -5.28
N ARG A 88 0.03 -6.17 -5.77
CA ARG A 88 -0.16 -6.64 -7.15
C ARG A 88 0.19 -5.58 -8.21
N HIS A 89 0.19 -4.32 -7.80
CA HIS A 89 0.58 -3.18 -8.64
C HIS A 89 2.05 -2.86 -8.44
N ARG A 90 2.85 -3.06 -9.49
CA ARG A 90 4.31 -2.86 -9.44
C ARG A 90 4.69 -1.42 -9.09
N SER A 91 3.98 -0.44 -9.63
CA SER A 91 4.16 0.97 -9.33
C SER A 91 3.97 1.29 -7.85
N GLU A 92 2.92 0.72 -7.23
CA GLU A 92 2.67 0.85 -5.80
C GLU A 92 3.80 0.21 -4.97
N THR A 93 4.24 -1.00 -5.32
CA THR A 93 5.37 -1.65 -4.63
C THR A 93 6.64 -0.80 -4.71
N ARG A 94 6.94 -0.17 -5.84
CA ARG A 94 8.06 0.76 -5.98
C ARG A 94 7.91 2.01 -5.11
N ALA A 95 6.71 2.57 -5.03
CA ALA A 95 6.41 3.69 -4.13
C ALA A 95 6.63 3.31 -2.66
N LEU A 96 6.16 2.13 -2.24
CA LEU A 96 6.41 1.60 -0.89
C LEU A 96 7.91 1.41 -0.59
N LEU A 97 8.66 0.87 -1.54
CA LEU A 97 10.12 0.72 -1.44
C LEU A 97 10.82 2.08 -1.29
N ASN A 98 10.47 3.07 -2.11
CA ASN A 98 11.02 4.42 -2.02
C ASN A 98 10.64 5.11 -0.70
N GLN A 99 9.43 4.88 -0.21
CA GLN A 99 8.98 5.38 1.07
C GLN A 99 9.80 4.77 2.22
N ALA A 100 10.07 3.45 2.17
CA ALA A 100 10.92 2.78 3.15
C ALA A 100 12.36 3.35 3.12
N LEU A 101 12.96 3.48 1.93
CA LEU A 101 14.30 4.04 1.76
C LEU A 101 14.43 5.46 2.33
N GLY A 102 13.36 6.26 2.23
CA GLY A 102 13.33 7.62 2.78
C GLY A 102 13.16 7.70 4.29
N ARG A 103 12.58 6.69 4.93
CA ARG A 103 12.18 6.70 6.34
C ARG A 103 13.03 5.82 7.26
N ILE A 104 13.73 4.85 6.71
CA ILE A 104 14.61 3.95 7.45
C ILE A 104 16.01 4.56 7.53
N LYS A 105 16.68 4.38 8.63
CA LYS A 105 18.06 4.83 8.83
C LYS A 105 19.00 4.21 7.77
N PRO A 106 20.10 4.90 7.39
CA PRO A 106 21.18 4.25 6.64
C PRO A 106 21.67 3.02 7.42
N GLY A 107 21.91 1.91 6.73
CA GLY A 107 22.28 0.65 7.37
C GLY A 107 21.12 -0.15 7.95
N GLY A 108 19.91 0.40 8.00
CA GLY A 108 18.72 -0.35 8.44
C GLY A 108 18.27 -1.36 7.39
N LEU A 109 17.88 -2.54 7.84
CA LEU A 109 17.44 -3.63 6.98
C LEU A 109 16.02 -3.40 6.46
N ILE A 110 15.80 -3.75 5.19
CA ILE A 110 14.49 -3.76 4.54
C ILE A 110 14.19 -5.18 4.07
N ILE A 111 13.11 -5.77 4.59
CA ILE A 111 12.63 -7.09 4.19
C ILE A 111 11.38 -6.90 3.35
N VAL A 112 11.37 -7.52 2.18
CA VAL A 112 10.25 -7.45 1.23
C VAL A 112 9.74 -8.85 0.96
N ALA A 113 8.45 -9.08 1.10
CA ALA A 113 7.85 -10.38 0.84
C ALA A 113 6.55 -10.28 0.04
N GLY A 114 6.25 -11.35 -0.67
CA GLY A 114 5.02 -11.51 -1.44
C GLY A 114 4.90 -12.88 -2.04
N THR A 115 3.72 -13.15 -2.60
CA THR A 115 3.47 -14.39 -3.35
C THR A 115 3.93 -14.24 -4.81
N LYS A 116 3.96 -15.35 -5.52
CA LYS A 116 4.22 -15.34 -6.97
C LYS A 116 3.19 -14.46 -7.71
N ASN A 117 1.93 -14.50 -7.28
CA ASN A 117 0.84 -13.76 -7.89
C ASN A 117 0.95 -12.24 -7.66
N ASP A 118 1.62 -11.83 -6.57
CA ASP A 118 1.90 -10.43 -6.28
C ASP A 118 3.15 -9.92 -6.99
N GLY A 119 3.83 -10.78 -7.76
CA GLY A 119 4.98 -10.39 -8.57
C GLY A 119 6.31 -10.31 -7.81
N ILE A 120 6.45 -10.94 -6.65
CA ILE A 120 7.67 -10.90 -5.82
C ILE A 120 8.95 -11.25 -6.60
N ALA A 121 8.87 -12.15 -7.58
CA ALA A 121 10.05 -12.53 -8.38
C ALA A 121 10.61 -11.33 -9.18
N SER A 122 9.73 -10.51 -9.73
CA SER A 122 10.12 -9.28 -10.43
C SER A 122 10.70 -8.25 -9.47
N VAL A 123 10.06 -8.07 -8.31
CA VAL A 123 10.54 -7.14 -7.26
C VAL A 123 11.91 -7.56 -6.76
N ALA A 124 12.13 -8.85 -6.46
CA ALA A 124 13.41 -9.38 -6.02
C ALA A 124 14.53 -9.13 -7.05
N LYS A 125 14.22 -9.26 -8.36
CA LYS A 125 15.15 -8.95 -9.43
C LYS A 125 15.48 -7.45 -9.47
N GLU A 126 14.49 -6.57 -9.33
CA GLU A 126 14.73 -5.12 -9.27
C GLU A 126 15.57 -4.71 -8.07
N VAL A 127 15.27 -5.27 -6.90
CA VAL A 127 16.08 -5.06 -5.69
C VAL A 127 17.52 -5.48 -5.94
N GLY A 128 17.75 -6.68 -6.50
CA GLY A 128 19.10 -7.20 -6.77
C GLY A 128 19.89 -6.42 -7.84
N VAL A 129 19.24 -5.60 -8.66
CA VAL A 129 19.91 -4.68 -9.60
C VAL A 129 20.44 -3.44 -8.89
N GLN A 130 19.75 -2.96 -7.85
CA GLN A 130 20.04 -1.68 -7.19
C GLN A 130 20.74 -1.84 -5.85
N PHE A 131 20.56 -2.97 -5.18
CA PHE A 131 21.06 -3.24 -3.83
C PHE A 131 21.73 -4.60 -3.78
N GLU A 132 22.70 -4.74 -2.88
CA GLU A 132 23.23 -6.05 -2.50
C GLU A 132 22.12 -6.79 -1.70
N VAL A 133 21.68 -7.92 -2.24
CA VAL A 133 20.74 -8.80 -1.55
C VAL A 133 21.49 -9.60 -0.50
N LEU A 134 21.24 -9.35 0.77
CA LEU A 134 21.90 -10.01 1.89
C LEU A 134 21.38 -11.43 2.12
N GLY A 135 20.13 -11.68 1.72
CA GLY A 135 19.56 -13.01 1.78
C GLY A 135 18.17 -13.11 1.18
N SER A 136 17.71 -14.34 1.03
CA SER A 136 16.37 -14.63 0.55
C SER A 136 15.87 -15.98 1.07
N LEU A 137 14.57 -16.06 1.37
CA LEU A 137 13.88 -17.28 1.77
C LEU A 137 12.62 -17.50 0.92
N SER A 138 12.32 -18.76 0.62
CA SER A 138 11.07 -19.14 -0.04
C SER A 138 10.36 -20.19 0.78
N LYS A 139 9.16 -19.88 1.27
CA LYS A 139 8.32 -20.79 2.05
C LYS A 139 6.86 -20.37 1.92
N HIS A 140 5.93 -21.25 2.25
CA HIS A 140 4.50 -20.96 2.23
C HIS A 140 3.97 -20.40 0.88
N HIS A 141 4.55 -20.84 -0.26
CA HIS A 141 4.25 -20.30 -1.60
C HIS A 141 4.55 -18.81 -1.78
N ALA A 142 5.37 -18.23 -0.89
CA ALA A 142 5.84 -16.85 -0.93
C ALA A 142 7.36 -16.80 -0.88
N LYS A 143 7.92 -15.63 -1.16
CA LYS A 143 9.35 -15.35 -1.09
C LYS A 143 9.57 -14.06 -0.30
N ALA A 144 10.61 -14.07 0.54
CA ALA A 144 11.17 -12.87 1.15
C ALA A 144 12.58 -12.62 0.62
N VAL A 145 12.95 -11.36 0.47
CA VAL A 145 14.31 -10.90 0.20
C VAL A 145 14.62 -9.74 1.12
N TRP A 146 15.88 -9.58 1.54
CA TRP A 146 16.27 -8.46 2.37
C TRP A 146 17.61 -7.87 1.94
N PHE A 147 17.72 -6.57 2.17
CA PHE A 147 18.84 -5.74 1.78
C PHE A 147 18.99 -4.57 2.77
N GLU A 148 20.14 -3.91 2.73
CA GLU A 148 20.42 -2.76 3.59
C GLU A 148 20.10 -1.45 2.87
N ASN A 149 19.52 -0.50 3.62
CA ASN A 149 19.29 0.86 3.13
C ASN A 149 20.60 1.62 2.99
N ASN A 150 21.15 1.72 1.79
CA ASN A 150 22.35 2.52 1.49
C ASN A 150 22.05 3.96 1.08
N ARG A 151 20.76 4.36 0.96
CA ARG A 151 20.25 5.65 0.46
C ARG A 151 20.76 6.08 -0.93
N ALA A 152 21.57 5.28 -1.60
CA ALA A 152 22.19 5.64 -2.87
C ALA A 152 21.26 5.42 -4.07
N SER A 153 20.30 4.55 -3.94
CA SER A 153 19.42 4.13 -5.03
C SER A 153 17.95 4.42 -4.73
N ARG A 154 17.17 4.62 -5.79
CA ARG A 154 15.72 4.73 -5.74
C ARG A 154 15.12 3.92 -6.88
N PHE A 155 13.93 3.41 -6.66
CA PHE A 155 13.15 2.75 -7.69
C PHE A 155 12.50 3.78 -8.59
N ALA A 156 12.37 3.48 -9.89
CA ALA A 156 11.66 4.36 -10.81
C ALA A 156 10.21 4.52 -10.34
N GLU A 157 9.78 5.76 -10.21
CA GLU A 157 8.40 6.08 -9.89
C GLU A 157 7.66 6.34 -11.20
N ASP A 158 6.56 5.63 -11.38
CA ASP A 158 5.58 5.97 -12.40
C ASP A 158 4.70 7.05 -11.76
N ASN A 159 5.05 8.33 -11.94
CA ASN A 159 4.13 9.41 -11.62
C ASN A 159 3.08 9.44 -12.73
N PRO A 160 1.84 9.06 -12.45
CA PRO A 160 0.81 9.22 -13.45
C PRO A 160 0.66 10.71 -13.73
N ASP A 161 0.65 11.06 -15.02
CA ASP A 161 0.12 12.36 -15.45
C ASP A 161 -1.32 12.48 -14.93
N LEU A 162 -1.80 13.71 -14.79
CA LEU A 162 -3.20 13.93 -14.46
C LEU A 162 -4.09 13.12 -15.41
N VAL A 163 -4.97 12.28 -14.89
CA VAL A 163 -5.94 11.57 -15.70
C VAL A 163 -6.84 12.61 -16.39
N GLU A 164 -6.90 12.56 -17.72
CA GLU A 164 -7.58 13.57 -18.57
C GLU A 164 -7.13 15.03 -18.31
N GLY A 165 -5.92 15.23 -17.77
CA GLY A 165 -5.44 16.57 -17.41
C GLY A 165 -6.17 17.23 -16.23
N ARG A 166 -6.99 16.49 -15.48
CA ARG A 166 -7.89 17.01 -14.44
C ARG A 166 -7.77 16.31 -13.10
N TYR A 167 -7.57 14.99 -13.09
CA TYR A 167 -7.68 14.20 -11.87
C TYR A 167 -6.32 13.73 -11.38
N GLU A 168 -6.01 14.01 -10.13
CA GLU A 168 -4.83 13.49 -9.47
C GLU A 168 -5.05 12.03 -9.06
N THR A 169 -4.09 11.19 -9.38
CA THR A 169 -4.08 9.80 -8.97
C THR A 169 -2.69 9.41 -8.47
N ALA A 170 -2.60 8.30 -7.75
CA ALA A 170 -1.32 7.77 -7.27
C ALA A 170 -1.19 6.27 -7.59
N PRO A 171 0.05 5.75 -7.60
CA PRO A 171 0.28 4.32 -7.75
C PRO A 171 -0.52 3.50 -6.74
N GLY A 172 -1.19 2.44 -7.21
CA GLY A 172 -2.04 1.57 -6.38
C GLY A 172 -3.53 1.92 -6.37
N MET A 173 -3.90 3.13 -6.77
CA MET A 173 -5.31 3.48 -6.91
C MET A 173 -5.96 2.74 -8.08
N PHE A 174 -7.24 2.44 -7.95
CA PHE A 174 -8.02 1.88 -9.05
C PHE A 174 -7.99 2.83 -10.26
N SER A 175 -7.66 2.29 -11.44
CA SER A 175 -7.55 3.07 -12.69
C SER A 175 -6.68 4.33 -12.58
N SER A 176 -5.53 4.24 -11.91
CA SER A 176 -4.64 5.39 -11.64
C SER A 176 -4.04 6.08 -12.88
N GLY A 177 -4.21 5.54 -14.07
CA GLY A 177 -3.65 6.13 -15.30
C GLY A 177 -4.70 6.50 -16.35
N HIS A 178 -5.98 6.20 -16.12
CA HIS A 178 -7.05 6.42 -17.08
C HIS A 178 -8.41 6.36 -16.39
N VAL A 179 -9.44 6.93 -17.01
CA VAL A 179 -10.83 6.73 -16.56
C VAL A 179 -11.24 5.29 -16.82
N ASP A 180 -11.84 4.65 -15.80
CA ASP A 180 -12.39 3.31 -15.96
C ASP A 180 -13.52 3.30 -17.00
N PRO A 181 -13.46 2.42 -18.02
CA PRO A 181 -14.48 2.38 -19.07
C PRO A 181 -15.90 2.13 -18.55
N GLY A 182 -16.04 1.34 -17.46
CA GLY A 182 -17.33 1.10 -16.82
C GLY A 182 -17.90 2.35 -16.18
N SER A 183 -17.04 3.12 -15.51
CA SER A 183 -17.41 4.42 -14.91
C SER A 183 -17.78 5.45 -15.97
N ALA A 184 -17.02 5.53 -17.07
CA ALA A 184 -17.33 6.39 -18.19
C ALA A 184 -18.70 6.04 -18.81
N PHE A 185 -18.94 4.76 -19.09
CA PHE A 185 -20.20 4.27 -19.62
C PHE A 185 -21.38 4.55 -18.67
N LEU A 186 -21.17 4.41 -17.36
CA LEU A 186 -22.18 4.77 -16.36
C LEU A 186 -22.56 6.26 -16.46
N ILE A 187 -21.59 7.15 -16.53
CA ILE A 187 -21.84 8.61 -16.68
C ILE A 187 -22.63 8.91 -17.95
N GLU A 188 -22.32 8.26 -19.07
CA GLU A 188 -23.09 8.43 -20.33
C GLU A 188 -24.53 7.99 -20.19
N SER A 189 -24.79 6.97 -19.38
CA SER A 189 -26.09 6.32 -19.21
C SER A 189 -26.95 6.94 -18.11
N LEU A 190 -26.36 7.74 -17.20
CA LEU A 190 -27.08 8.34 -16.08
C LEU A 190 -28.11 9.40 -16.52
N PRO A 191 -29.30 9.43 -15.88
CA PRO A 191 -30.25 10.52 -16.06
C PRO A 191 -29.63 11.87 -15.68
N ARG A 192 -29.94 12.91 -16.45
CA ARG A 192 -29.43 14.27 -16.21
C ARG A 192 -30.25 15.08 -15.21
N ASP A 193 -31.35 14.54 -14.75
CA ASP A 193 -32.29 15.13 -13.78
C ASP A 193 -32.10 14.61 -12.35
N LEU A 194 -30.95 14.01 -12.07
CA LEU A 194 -30.59 13.64 -10.70
C LEU A 194 -30.61 14.86 -9.78
N LYS A 195 -31.11 14.69 -8.56
CA LYS A 195 -31.30 15.79 -7.60
C LYS A 195 -31.19 15.33 -6.16
N GLY A 196 -30.98 16.29 -5.25
CA GLY A 196 -30.95 16.05 -3.81
C GLY A 196 -29.59 15.55 -3.35
N HIS A 197 -29.57 14.56 -2.46
CA HIS A 197 -28.37 13.99 -1.85
C HIS A 197 -28.06 12.63 -2.48
N ILE A 198 -26.82 12.44 -2.90
CA ILE A 198 -26.35 11.22 -3.56
C ILE A 198 -25.25 10.59 -2.70
N ALA A 199 -25.20 9.27 -2.67
CA ALA A 199 -24.09 8.51 -2.10
C ALA A 199 -23.34 7.81 -3.24
N ASP A 200 -22.03 8.05 -3.31
CA ASP A 200 -21.11 7.40 -4.24
C ASP A 200 -20.34 6.30 -3.46
N PHE A 201 -20.72 5.05 -3.68
CA PHE A 201 -20.08 3.90 -3.04
C PHE A 201 -18.95 3.36 -3.91
N CYS A 202 -17.80 3.08 -3.29
CA CYS A 202 -16.55 2.74 -3.97
C CYS A 202 -16.09 3.89 -4.90
N ALA A 203 -16.11 5.11 -4.36
CA ALA A 203 -15.91 6.34 -5.11
C ALA A 203 -14.53 6.44 -5.81
N GLY A 204 -13.56 5.63 -5.38
CA GLY A 204 -12.19 5.71 -5.88
C GLY A 204 -11.64 7.13 -5.67
N TRP A 205 -11.01 7.68 -6.68
CA TRP A 205 -10.51 9.06 -6.70
C TRP A 205 -11.54 10.11 -7.14
N GLY A 206 -12.85 9.72 -7.15
CA GLY A 206 -13.97 10.68 -7.24
C GLY A 206 -14.48 10.98 -8.64
N TYR A 207 -14.09 10.23 -9.67
CA TYR A 207 -14.51 10.49 -11.07
C TYR A 207 -16.03 10.64 -11.22
N LEU A 208 -16.81 9.65 -10.75
CA LEU A 208 -18.27 9.67 -10.86
C LEU A 208 -18.86 10.89 -10.15
N SER A 209 -18.40 11.17 -8.94
CA SER A 209 -18.86 12.32 -8.15
C SER A 209 -18.66 13.66 -8.86
N VAL A 210 -17.46 13.87 -9.44
CA VAL A 210 -17.15 15.10 -10.18
C VAL A 210 -18.02 15.25 -11.43
N GLU A 211 -18.14 14.18 -12.23
CA GLU A 211 -18.95 14.22 -13.45
C GLU A 211 -20.45 14.38 -13.14
N ILE A 212 -20.97 13.74 -12.11
CA ILE A 212 -22.37 13.91 -11.66
C ILE A 212 -22.60 15.36 -11.22
N ALA A 213 -21.70 15.92 -10.42
CA ALA A 213 -21.83 17.33 -9.97
C ALA A 213 -21.84 18.31 -11.15
N ALA A 214 -21.03 18.05 -12.18
CA ALA A 214 -20.99 18.87 -13.39
C ALA A 214 -22.25 18.75 -14.26
N LEU A 215 -22.82 17.54 -14.37
CA LEU A 215 -23.90 17.23 -15.30
C LEU A 215 -25.31 17.40 -14.70
N CYS A 216 -25.43 17.38 -13.36
CA CYS A 216 -26.70 17.37 -12.64
C CYS A 216 -26.78 18.56 -11.65
N PRO A 217 -27.10 19.79 -12.08
CA PRO A 217 -27.04 20.98 -11.23
C PRO A 217 -28.06 21.00 -10.08
N ALA A 218 -29.04 20.08 -10.08
CA ALA A 218 -30.01 19.93 -9.00
C ALA A 218 -29.53 19.01 -7.85
N VAL A 219 -28.34 18.39 -7.99
CA VAL A 219 -27.68 17.66 -6.91
C VAL A 219 -27.16 18.66 -5.88
N LYS A 220 -27.50 18.40 -4.61
CA LYS A 220 -27.15 19.28 -3.48
C LYS A 220 -25.87 18.89 -2.78
N SER A 221 -25.62 17.59 -2.67
CA SER A 221 -24.40 17.02 -2.10
C SER A 221 -24.17 15.61 -2.65
N ILE A 222 -22.90 15.21 -2.65
CA ILE A 222 -22.48 13.84 -2.95
C ILE A 222 -21.58 13.39 -1.80
N ASP A 223 -21.99 12.34 -1.10
CA ASP A 223 -21.21 11.73 -0.04
C ASP A 223 -20.41 10.56 -0.61
N LEU A 224 -19.08 10.67 -0.54
CA LEU A 224 -18.15 9.66 -1.08
C LEU A 224 -17.81 8.62 -0.01
N PHE A 225 -17.95 7.35 -0.36
CA PHE A 225 -17.58 6.21 0.47
C PHE A 225 -16.50 5.39 -0.25
N GLU A 226 -15.30 5.42 0.33
CA GLU A 226 -14.13 4.74 -0.22
C GLU A 226 -13.36 4.04 0.92
N ALA A 227 -12.86 2.84 0.64
CA ALA A 227 -12.11 2.06 1.61
C ALA A 227 -10.60 2.34 1.56
N GLU A 228 -10.10 2.81 0.43
CA GLU A 228 -8.70 3.15 0.25
C GLU A 228 -8.45 4.62 0.60
N PHE A 229 -7.63 4.84 1.62
CA PHE A 229 -7.36 6.19 2.16
C PHE A 229 -6.79 7.14 1.09
N ALA A 230 -5.80 6.68 0.34
CA ALA A 230 -5.16 7.51 -0.70
C ALA A 230 -6.15 7.95 -1.78
N SER A 231 -7.06 7.06 -2.21
CA SER A 231 -8.11 7.38 -3.17
C SER A 231 -9.08 8.42 -2.62
N LEU A 232 -9.48 8.27 -1.35
CA LEU A 232 -10.37 9.23 -0.69
C LEU A 232 -9.72 10.62 -0.54
N GLU A 233 -8.41 10.69 -0.24
CA GLU A 233 -7.68 11.96 -0.17
C GLU A 233 -7.56 12.61 -1.56
N ALA A 234 -7.31 11.84 -2.61
CA ALA A 234 -7.30 12.36 -3.98
C ALA A 234 -8.67 12.94 -4.39
N ALA A 235 -9.77 12.30 -3.99
CA ALA A 235 -11.13 12.77 -4.29
C ALA A 235 -11.52 14.09 -3.59
N LYS A 236 -10.73 14.58 -2.62
CA LYS A 236 -10.97 15.86 -1.92
C LYS A 236 -10.36 17.09 -2.64
N GLN A 237 -9.52 16.86 -3.63
CA GLN A 237 -8.83 17.91 -4.40
C GLN A 237 -9.65 18.36 -5.59
#